data_5ace614d60199e5d31d60ce083dad362
#
_entry.id   5ace614d60199e5d31d60ce083dad362
#
_cell.length_a   1.000
_cell.length_b   1.000
_cell.length_c   1.000
_cell.angle_alpha   90.00
_cell.angle_beta   90.00
_cell.angle_gamma   90.00
#
_symmetry.space_group_name_H-M   'P 1'
#
loop_
_entity.id
_entity.type
_entity.pdbx_description
1 polymer ?
#
loop_
_entity_poly.entity_id
_entity_poly.type
_entity_poly.pdbx_seq_one_letter_code
_entity_poly.pdbx_strand_id
1 'polypeptide(L)'
;MKAIKTVGLATLAVLAAAVAFIYSGFYPMGADVPHNALTYWALETLRERSVARAARDIEVPSLDDPALLLAGGPDYNDMCAGCHLKPGKTESDFSIGLYPKPPNLASPGHVHGDAEAEARRNFWIIKHGIKASGMPAWGPTHDDERIWAMVAFLQRLPELTLEQYQILTAREAGDANQH
;
A
#
# COMPACT_ATOMS: atom_id res chain seq x y z
N MET A 1 -21.93 -16.93 42.18
CA MET A 1 -21.69 -18.18 41.42
C MET A 1 -22.60 -18.31 40.19
N LYS A 2 -23.93 -18.07 40.26
CA LYS A 2 -24.85 -18.17 39.11
C LYS A 2 -24.47 -17.18 37.98
N ALA A 3 -24.21 -15.91 38.28
CA ALA A 3 -23.83 -14.88 37.28
C ALA A 3 -22.55 -15.27 36.51
N ILE A 4 -21.52 -15.77 37.17
CA ILE A 4 -20.27 -16.19 36.52
C ILE A 4 -20.52 -17.34 35.52
N LYS A 5 -21.35 -18.31 35.93
CA LYS A 5 -21.72 -19.45 35.04
C LYS A 5 -22.52 -18.94 33.82
N THR A 6 -23.44 -18.00 34.00
CA THR A 6 -24.21 -17.41 32.89
C THR A 6 -23.33 -16.64 31.92
N VAL A 7 -22.41 -15.80 32.43
CA VAL A 7 -21.43 -15.08 31.59
C VAL A 7 -20.54 -16.06 30.83
N GLY A 8 -20.01 -17.08 31.50
CA GLY A 8 -19.18 -18.09 30.85
C GLY A 8 -19.90 -18.83 29.72
N LEU A 9 -21.18 -19.23 29.96
CA LEU A 9 -21.98 -19.89 28.94
C LEU A 9 -22.30 -18.99 27.75
N ALA A 10 -22.62 -17.72 28.03
CA ALA A 10 -22.86 -16.71 26.96
C ALA A 10 -21.62 -16.48 26.10
N THR A 11 -20.44 -16.34 26.74
CA THR A 11 -19.17 -16.21 26.02
C THR A 11 -18.88 -17.43 25.14
N LEU A 12 -19.07 -18.64 25.67
CA LEU A 12 -18.88 -19.87 24.90
C LEU A 12 -19.84 -19.94 23.70
N ALA A 13 -21.09 -19.57 23.88
CA ALA A 13 -22.09 -19.54 22.79
C ALA A 13 -21.68 -18.54 21.69
N VAL A 14 -21.21 -17.34 22.05
CA VAL A 14 -20.72 -16.33 21.08
C VAL A 14 -19.49 -16.86 20.32
N LEU A 15 -18.54 -17.48 20.99
CA LEU A 15 -17.36 -18.08 20.35
C LEU A 15 -17.76 -19.22 19.40
N ALA A 16 -18.67 -20.09 19.83
CA ALA A 16 -19.18 -21.17 18.97
C ALA A 16 -19.90 -20.63 17.73
N ALA A 17 -20.72 -19.58 17.88
CA ALA A 17 -21.38 -18.92 16.76
C ALA A 17 -20.37 -18.27 15.79
N ALA A 18 -19.32 -17.62 16.32
CA ALA A 18 -18.25 -17.04 15.49
C ALA A 18 -17.50 -18.13 14.69
N VAL A 19 -17.17 -19.25 15.32
CA VAL A 19 -16.54 -20.38 14.64
C VAL A 19 -17.47 -20.95 13.57
N ALA A 20 -18.75 -21.19 13.90
CA ALA A 20 -19.73 -21.67 12.94
C ALA A 20 -19.90 -20.70 11.75
N PHE A 21 -19.90 -19.40 11.99
CA PHE A 21 -19.93 -18.38 10.93
C PHE A 21 -18.71 -18.46 10.01
N ILE A 22 -17.51 -18.63 10.55
CA ILE A 22 -16.28 -18.78 9.74
C ILE A 22 -16.35 -20.03 8.86
N TYR A 23 -16.76 -21.17 9.42
CA TYR A 23 -16.86 -22.42 8.66
C TYR A 23 -18.04 -22.46 7.69
N SER A 24 -19.05 -21.61 7.86
CA SER A 24 -20.21 -21.56 6.97
C SER A 24 -19.86 -21.06 5.55
N GLY A 25 -18.75 -20.33 5.38
CA GLY A 25 -18.39 -19.69 4.11
C GLY A 25 -19.38 -18.60 3.67
N PHE A 26 -20.23 -18.13 4.56
CA PHE A 26 -21.29 -17.17 4.22
C PHE A 26 -20.76 -15.76 3.90
N TYR A 27 -19.56 -15.43 4.42
CA TYR A 27 -18.95 -14.13 4.17
C TYR A 27 -18.26 -14.12 2.79
N PRO A 28 -18.64 -13.21 1.85
CA PRO A 28 -18.03 -13.16 0.53
C PRO A 28 -16.58 -12.66 0.62
N MET A 29 -15.66 -13.41 -0.01
CA MET A 29 -14.22 -13.09 -0.05
C MET A 29 -13.74 -12.67 -1.44
N GLY A 30 -14.64 -12.53 -2.41
CA GLY A 30 -14.31 -12.03 -3.74
C GLY A 30 -13.93 -10.55 -3.71
N ALA A 31 -12.88 -10.16 -4.45
CA ALA A 31 -12.43 -8.77 -4.51
C ALA A 31 -13.43 -7.84 -5.25
N ASP A 32 -14.38 -8.41 -5.97
CA ASP A 32 -15.48 -7.72 -6.64
C ASP A 32 -16.67 -7.40 -5.71
N VAL A 33 -16.64 -7.92 -4.47
CA VAL A 33 -17.67 -7.69 -3.46
C VAL A 33 -17.10 -6.86 -2.30
N PRO A 34 -17.44 -5.57 -2.19
CA PRO A 34 -16.94 -4.72 -1.12
C PRO A 34 -17.35 -5.23 0.27
N HIS A 35 -16.47 -5.04 1.25
CA HIS A 35 -16.83 -5.26 2.65
C HIS A 35 -18.00 -4.35 3.07
N ASN A 36 -18.82 -4.81 4.03
CA ASN A 36 -19.76 -3.90 4.69
C ASN A 36 -19.02 -2.75 5.41
N ALA A 37 -19.72 -1.65 5.65
CA ALA A 37 -19.12 -0.42 6.19
C ALA A 37 -18.38 -0.60 7.52
N LEU A 38 -18.89 -1.46 8.41
CA LEU A 38 -18.26 -1.73 9.71
C LEU A 38 -16.94 -2.50 9.55
N THR A 39 -16.94 -3.55 8.73
CA THR A 39 -15.74 -4.33 8.43
C THR A 39 -14.69 -3.46 7.74
N TYR A 40 -15.11 -2.68 6.74
CA TYR A 40 -14.22 -1.76 6.04
C TYR A 40 -13.59 -0.75 7.01
N TRP A 41 -14.41 -0.07 7.82
CA TRP A 41 -13.93 0.90 8.80
C TRP A 41 -12.94 0.28 9.80
N ALA A 42 -13.23 -0.92 10.30
CA ALA A 42 -12.36 -1.59 11.27
C ALA A 42 -11.00 -1.96 10.67
N LEU A 43 -10.99 -2.55 9.47
CA LEU A 43 -9.76 -2.94 8.76
C LEU A 43 -8.94 -1.72 8.34
N GLU A 44 -9.60 -0.69 7.81
CA GLU A 44 -8.98 0.57 7.40
C GLU A 44 -8.32 1.27 8.59
N THR A 45 -9.07 1.41 9.70
CA THR A 45 -8.55 2.02 10.93
C THR A 45 -7.36 1.25 11.48
N LEU A 46 -7.45 -0.08 11.51
CA LEU A 46 -6.36 -0.95 11.95
C LEU A 46 -5.12 -0.77 11.09
N ARG A 47 -5.27 -0.76 9.76
CA ARG A 47 -4.18 -0.54 8.80
C ARG A 47 -3.50 0.80 9.04
N GLU A 48 -4.27 1.89 9.04
CA GLU A 48 -3.73 3.25 9.18
C GLU A 48 -3.01 3.46 10.52
N ARG A 49 -3.60 2.97 11.62
CA ARG A 49 -2.96 3.05 12.95
C ARG A 49 -1.71 2.19 13.04
N SER A 50 -1.70 1.01 12.43
CA SER A 50 -0.54 0.11 12.40
C SER A 50 0.62 0.72 11.61
N VAL A 51 0.34 1.24 10.41
CA VAL A 51 1.34 1.89 9.56
C VAL A 51 1.91 3.14 10.24
N ALA A 52 1.04 4.04 10.74
CA ALA A 52 1.47 5.26 11.41
C ALA A 52 2.35 4.99 12.64
N ARG A 53 2.04 3.94 13.41
CA ARG A 53 2.86 3.53 14.55
C ARG A 53 4.22 2.99 14.13
N ALA A 54 4.24 2.14 13.11
CA ALA A 54 5.45 1.46 12.68
C ALA A 54 6.41 2.38 11.90
N ALA A 55 5.87 3.36 11.17
CA ALA A 55 6.65 4.34 10.42
C ALA A 55 7.16 5.51 11.26
N ARG A 56 6.67 5.70 12.49
CA ARG A 56 6.86 6.91 13.29
C ARG A 56 8.32 7.30 13.50
N ASP A 57 9.17 6.32 13.75
CA ASP A 57 10.56 6.51 14.17
C ASP A 57 11.56 6.27 13.02
N ILE A 58 11.07 6.17 11.76
CA ILE A 58 11.91 6.04 10.57
C ILE A 58 12.57 7.39 10.28
N GLU A 59 13.89 7.42 10.19
CA GLU A 59 14.64 8.60 9.77
C GLU A 59 14.56 8.75 8.24
N VAL A 60 14.15 9.94 7.78
CA VAL A 60 14.04 10.24 6.35
C VAL A 60 15.36 10.85 5.88
N PRO A 61 16.05 10.25 4.91
CA PRO A 61 17.24 10.85 4.31
C PRO A 61 16.85 12.06 3.46
N SER A 62 17.85 12.83 2.98
CA SER A 62 17.60 13.86 1.97
C SER A 62 17.08 13.21 0.68
N LEU A 63 15.91 13.65 0.20
CA LEU A 63 15.25 13.14 -0.99
C LEU A 63 15.34 14.12 -2.18
N ASP A 64 16.12 15.20 -2.04
CA ASP A 64 16.22 16.26 -3.04
C ASP A 64 17.25 15.97 -4.16
N ASP A 65 18.01 14.87 -4.04
CA ASP A 65 19.01 14.50 -5.05
C ASP A 65 18.31 14.03 -6.35
N PRO A 66 18.53 14.72 -7.49
CA PRO A 66 17.97 14.29 -8.77
C PRO A 66 18.35 12.87 -9.20
N ALA A 67 19.47 12.32 -8.71
CA ALA A 67 19.89 10.96 -9.00
C ALA A 67 18.88 9.94 -8.45
N LEU A 68 18.22 10.23 -7.32
CA LEU A 68 17.16 9.37 -6.77
C LEU A 68 15.94 9.25 -7.69
N LEU A 69 15.63 10.32 -8.46
CA LEU A 69 14.50 10.28 -9.41
C LEU A 69 14.81 9.34 -10.57
N LEU A 70 16.05 9.37 -11.07
CA LEU A 70 16.51 8.48 -12.14
C LEU A 70 16.63 7.03 -11.66
N ALA A 71 16.97 6.80 -10.40
CA ALA A 71 17.04 5.47 -9.82
C ALA A 71 15.64 4.89 -9.51
N GLY A 72 14.75 5.70 -8.94
CA GLY A 72 13.42 5.24 -8.51
C GLY A 72 12.37 5.18 -9.62
N GLY A 73 12.52 5.99 -10.66
CA GLY A 73 11.55 6.08 -11.76
C GLY A 73 11.35 4.76 -12.52
N PRO A 74 12.41 4.09 -12.99
CA PRO A 74 12.30 2.81 -13.66
C PRO A 74 11.62 1.74 -12.80
N ASP A 75 11.97 1.67 -11.51
CA ASP A 75 11.37 0.74 -10.56
C ASP A 75 9.88 1.01 -10.34
N TYR A 76 9.50 2.29 -10.21
CA TYR A 76 8.09 2.65 -10.15
C TYR A 76 7.33 2.18 -11.40
N ASN A 77 7.87 2.46 -12.60
CA ASN A 77 7.21 2.07 -13.85
C ASN A 77 6.98 0.56 -13.96
N ASP A 78 7.97 -0.23 -13.56
CA ASP A 78 7.96 -1.68 -13.75
C ASP A 78 7.16 -2.40 -12.65
N MET A 79 7.22 -1.90 -11.41
CA MET A 79 6.67 -2.61 -10.25
C MET A 79 5.39 -1.99 -9.69
N CYS A 80 5.17 -0.69 -9.87
CA CYS A 80 4.09 0.04 -9.19
C CYS A 80 3.02 0.55 -10.15
N ALA A 81 3.42 1.04 -11.35
CA ALA A 81 2.52 1.73 -12.28
C ALA A 81 1.36 0.86 -12.78
N GLY A 82 1.53 -0.48 -12.80
CA GLY A 82 0.45 -1.40 -13.16
C GLY A 82 -0.77 -1.29 -12.25
N CYS A 83 -0.56 -1.07 -10.95
CA CYS A 83 -1.62 -0.91 -9.95
C CYS A 83 -1.88 0.56 -9.60
N HIS A 84 -0.80 1.36 -9.43
CA HIS A 84 -0.87 2.73 -8.92
C HIS A 84 -0.91 3.81 -10.01
N LEU A 85 -0.95 3.38 -11.26
CA LEU A 85 -1.10 4.23 -12.45
C LEU A 85 0.10 5.14 -12.73
N LYS A 86 -0.02 5.97 -13.76
CA LYS A 86 0.99 6.93 -14.23
C LYS A 86 0.31 8.13 -14.88
N PRO A 87 1.01 9.25 -15.11
CA PRO A 87 0.42 10.43 -15.75
C PRO A 87 -0.35 10.07 -17.02
N GLY A 88 -1.56 10.61 -17.14
CA GLY A 88 -2.47 10.36 -18.26
C GLY A 88 -3.26 9.04 -18.20
N LYS A 89 -3.11 8.22 -17.14
CA LYS A 89 -3.90 7.02 -16.91
C LYS A 89 -4.82 7.18 -15.70
N THR A 90 -6.08 6.79 -15.86
CA THR A 90 -7.09 6.82 -14.81
C THR A 90 -7.45 5.45 -14.27
N GLU A 91 -7.16 4.38 -15.04
CA GLU A 91 -7.50 3.00 -14.72
C GLU A 91 -6.50 2.02 -15.36
N SER A 92 -6.42 0.82 -14.79
CA SER A 92 -5.75 -0.36 -15.33
C SER A 92 -6.53 -1.60 -14.90
N ASP A 93 -6.32 -2.74 -15.53
CA ASP A 93 -6.95 -4.01 -15.17
C ASP A 93 -6.68 -4.36 -13.70
N PHE A 94 -5.44 -4.12 -13.22
CA PHE A 94 -5.10 -4.32 -11.81
C PHE A 94 -5.82 -3.32 -10.89
N SER A 95 -5.86 -2.03 -11.26
CA SER A 95 -6.51 -1.01 -10.41
C SER A 95 -8.01 -1.21 -10.26
N ILE A 96 -8.65 -1.85 -11.25
CA ILE A 96 -10.08 -2.18 -11.23
C ILE A 96 -10.32 -3.47 -10.44
N GLY A 97 -9.44 -4.48 -10.61
CA GLY A 97 -9.65 -5.83 -10.06
C GLY A 97 -9.19 -6.00 -8.61
N LEU A 98 -8.50 -5.02 -8.01
CA LEU A 98 -8.01 -5.11 -6.64
C LEU A 98 -8.96 -4.47 -5.63
N TYR A 99 -9.07 -5.12 -4.46
CA TYR A 99 -9.79 -4.56 -3.31
C TYR A 99 -8.95 -4.68 -2.02
N PRO A 100 -8.78 -3.57 -1.26
CA PRO A 100 -9.19 -2.21 -1.62
C PRO A 100 -8.50 -1.72 -2.90
N LYS A 101 -9.18 -0.82 -3.64
CA LYS A 101 -8.62 -0.26 -4.88
C LYS A 101 -7.31 0.48 -4.58
N PRO A 102 -6.21 0.20 -5.32
CA PRO A 102 -4.97 0.94 -5.17
C PRO A 102 -5.17 2.44 -5.44
N PRO A 103 -4.56 3.32 -4.65
CA PRO A 103 -4.62 4.74 -4.91
C PRO A 103 -3.88 5.10 -6.21
N ASN A 104 -4.40 6.09 -6.95
CA ASN A 104 -3.70 6.66 -8.09
C ASN A 104 -2.61 7.63 -7.59
N LEU A 105 -1.36 7.18 -7.54
CA LEU A 105 -0.25 7.97 -7.02
C LEU A 105 0.20 9.09 -7.98
N ALA A 106 -0.23 9.06 -9.24
CA ALA A 106 0.02 10.12 -10.21
C ALA A 106 -0.99 11.27 -10.14
N SER A 107 -2.03 11.16 -9.29
CA SER A 107 -3.04 12.22 -9.16
C SER A 107 -2.59 13.28 -8.16
N PRO A 108 -2.78 14.58 -8.47
CA PRO A 108 -2.60 15.66 -7.50
C PRO A 108 -3.50 15.47 -6.26
N GLY A 109 -2.99 15.76 -5.08
CA GLY A 109 -3.77 15.70 -3.83
C GLY A 109 -3.66 14.38 -3.05
N HIS A 110 -2.77 13.49 -3.42
CA HIS A 110 -2.45 12.29 -2.64
C HIS A 110 -1.55 12.54 -1.42
N VAL A 111 -1.00 13.76 -1.31
CA VAL A 111 -0.15 14.15 -0.18
C VAL A 111 -1.04 14.44 1.03
N HIS A 112 -0.97 13.62 2.04
CA HIS A 112 -1.70 13.77 3.30
C HIS A 112 -0.76 14.24 4.42
N GLY A 113 -0.77 15.54 4.70
CA GLY A 113 -0.08 16.09 5.87
C GLY A 113 1.36 16.57 5.59
N ASP A 114 2.24 16.37 6.57
CA ASP A 114 3.65 16.72 6.47
C ASP A 114 4.39 15.79 5.51
N ALA A 115 5.19 16.37 4.60
CA ALA A 115 5.92 15.65 3.57
C ALA A 115 6.87 14.58 4.14
N GLU A 116 7.48 14.86 5.30
CA GLU A 116 8.35 13.90 5.97
C GLU A 116 7.56 12.72 6.56
N ALA A 117 6.40 12.97 7.15
CA ALA A 117 5.53 11.92 7.65
C ALA A 117 5.01 11.03 6.53
N GLU A 118 4.73 11.61 5.37
CA GLU A 118 4.33 10.86 4.18
C GLU A 118 5.49 10.04 3.60
N ALA A 119 6.70 10.59 3.55
CA ALA A 119 7.88 9.86 3.12
C ALA A 119 8.13 8.61 4.00
N ARG A 120 8.06 8.76 5.33
CA ARG A 120 8.15 7.63 6.29
C ARG A 120 7.08 6.57 6.05
N ARG A 121 5.85 7.02 5.84
CA ARG A 121 4.70 6.15 5.57
C ARG A 121 4.90 5.38 4.27
N ASN A 122 5.28 6.05 3.20
CA ASN A 122 5.49 5.45 1.89
C ASN A 122 6.66 4.46 1.92
N PHE A 123 7.78 4.82 2.55
CA PHE A 123 8.90 3.91 2.75
C PHE A 123 8.46 2.63 3.46
N TRP A 124 7.73 2.76 4.58
CA TRP A 124 7.27 1.60 5.34
C TRP A 124 6.35 0.71 4.51
N ILE A 125 5.38 1.31 3.79
CA ILE A 125 4.42 0.57 2.96
C ILE A 125 5.13 -0.15 1.81
N ILE A 126 6.07 0.49 1.12
CA ILE A 126 6.82 -0.14 0.04
C ILE A 126 7.64 -1.31 0.60
N LYS A 127 8.36 -1.09 1.70
CA LYS A 127 9.21 -2.10 2.30
C LYS A 127 8.45 -3.33 2.80
N HIS A 128 7.30 -3.13 3.46
CA HIS A 128 6.59 -4.18 4.19
C HIS A 128 5.29 -4.65 3.52
N GLY A 129 4.81 -3.93 2.50
CA GLY A 129 3.52 -4.22 1.88
C GLY A 129 2.34 -4.02 2.81
N ILE A 130 1.16 -4.45 2.37
CA ILE A 130 -0.07 -4.41 3.16
C ILE A 130 -0.72 -5.79 3.15
N LYS A 131 -0.81 -6.40 4.33
CA LYS A 131 -1.43 -7.72 4.53
C LYS A 131 -2.87 -7.78 3.99
N ALA A 132 -3.23 -8.88 3.38
CA ALA A 132 -4.56 -9.11 2.79
C ALA A 132 -4.98 -8.05 1.76
N SER A 133 -4.00 -7.49 1.04
CA SER A 133 -4.19 -6.61 -0.11
C SER A 133 -3.30 -7.06 -1.26
N GLY A 134 -3.45 -6.41 -2.43
CA GLY A 134 -2.57 -6.64 -3.57
C GLY A 134 -1.19 -5.94 -3.46
N MET A 135 -0.91 -5.18 -2.40
CA MET A 135 0.37 -4.48 -2.23
C MET A 135 1.45 -5.41 -1.67
N PRO A 136 2.45 -5.83 -2.46
CA PRO A 136 3.50 -6.72 -2.00
C PRO A 136 4.51 -5.99 -1.11
N ALA A 137 5.30 -6.76 -0.34
CA ALA A 137 6.46 -6.26 0.39
C ALA A 137 7.70 -6.33 -0.51
N TRP A 138 8.36 -5.20 -0.75
CA TRP A 138 9.55 -5.14 -1.59
C TRP A 138 10.87 -5.28 -0.79
N GLY A 139 10.85 -5.07 0.53
CA GLY A 139 12.03 -5.20 1.39
C GLY A 139 12.79 -6.53 1.30
N PRO A 140 12.17 -7.69 1.02
CA PRO A 140 12.90 -8.94 0.83
C PRO A 140 13.83 -8.97 -0.39
N THR A 141 13.59 -8.12 -1.40
CA THR A 141 14.33 -8.09 -2.68
C THR A 141 14.99 -6.76 -2.99
N HIS A 142 14.67 -5.71 -2.22
CA HIS A 142 15.18 -4.36 -2.42
C HIS A 142 15.74 -3.82 -1.11
N ASP A 143 16.92 -3.24 -1.15
CA ASP A 143 17.51 -2.54 -0.02
C ASP A 143 16.83 -1.19 0.26
N ASP A 144 17.19 -0.60 1.39
CA ASP A 144 16.56 0.64 1.83
C ASP A 144 16.91 1.83 0.92
N GLU A 145 18.09 1.85 0.31
CA GLU A 145 18.51 2.91 -0.63
C GLU A 145 17.62 2.92 -1.88
N ARG A 146 17.38 1.74 -2.45
CA ARG A 146 16.50 1.57 -3.61
C ARG A 146 15.05 1.93 -3.27
N ILE A 147 14.57 1.59 -2.08
CA ILE A 147 13.23 1.95 -1.61
C ILE A 147 13.13 3.47 -1.43
N TRP A 148 14.14 4.13 -0.86
CA TRP A 148 14.16 5.58 -0.73
C TRP A 148 14.19 6.30 -2.07
N ALA A 149 14.85 5.76 -3.08
CA ALA A 149 14.79 6.29 -4.45
C ALA A 149 13.36 6.24 -5.01
N MET A 150 12.62 5.15 -4.79
CA MET A 150 11.20 5.08 -5.15
C MET A 150 10.36 6.12 -4.39
N VAL A 151 10.61 6.33 -3.09
CA VAL A 151 9.92 7.36 -2.30
C VAL A 151 10.20 8.76 -2.84
N ALA A 152 11.44 9.08 -3.18
CA ALA A 152 11.80 10.35 -3.79
C ALA A 152 11.05 10.57 -5.12
N PHE A 153 10.99 9.54 -5.96
CA PHE A 153 10.22 9.60 -7.21
C PHE A 153 8.72 9.84 -6.95
N LEU A 154 8.13 9.18 -5.96
CA LEU A 154 6.71 9.34 -5.61
C LEU A 154 6.36 10.77 -5.20
N GLN A 155 7.26 11.48 -4.53
CA GLN A 155 7.02 12.88 -4.16
C GLN A 155 6.90 13.82 -5.38
N ARG A 156 7.55 13.47 -6.48
CA ARG A 156 7.52 14.27 -7.72
C ARG A 156 6.45 13.80 -8.72
N LEU A 157 6.03 12.54 -8.62
CA LEU A 157 5.14 11.88 -9.58
C LEU A 157 3.86 12.67 -9.91
N PRO A 158 3.13 13.27 -8.94
CA PRO A 158 1.90 14.01 -9.23
C PRO A 158 2.11 15.28 -10.07
N GLU A 159 3.33 15.79 -10.12
CA GLU A 159 3.70 17.02 -10.84
C GLU A 159 4.25 16.73 -12.24
N LEU A 160 4.55 15.46 -12.55
CA LEU A 160 5.19 15.08 -13.81
C LEU A 160 4.18 15.12 -14.97
N THR A 161 4.61 15.72 -16.08
CA THR A 161 3.95 15.49 -17.36
C THR A 161 4.21 14.08 -17.86
N LEU A 162 3.42 13.61 -18.83
CA LEU A 162 3.64 12.28 -19.43
C LEU A 162 5.04 12.18 -20.07
N GLU A 163 5.52 13.24 -20.69
CA GLU A 163 6.85 13.28 -21.31
C GLU A 163 7.96 13.19 -20.27
N GLN A 164 7.88 13.99 -19.19
CA GLN A 164 8.83 13.92 -18.08
C GLN A 164 8.85 12.55 -17.43
N TYR A 165 7.66 11.95 -17.22
CA TYR A 165 7.55 10.60 -16.72
C TYR A 165 8.27 9.59 -17.61
N GLN A 166 8.08 9.63 -18.93
CA GLN A 166 8.72 8.73 -19.87
C GLN A 166 10.25 8.85 -19.84
N ILE A 167 10.77 10.09 -19.72
CA ILE A 167 12.22 10.32 -19.62
C ILE A 167 12.78 9.74 -18.32
N LEU A 168 12.13 10.02 -17.17
CA LEU A 168 12.62 9.61 -15.85
C LEU A 168 12.45 8.10 -15.59
N THR A 169 11.59 7.42 -16.34
CA THR A 169 11.34 5.99 -16.17
C THR A 169 11.99 5.13 -17.25
N ALA A 170 12.72 5.73 -18.19
CA ALA A 170 13.45 5.00 -19.21
C ALA A 170 14.61 4.21 -18.58
N ARG A 171 14.70 2.91 -18.86
CA ARG A 171 15.89 2.11 -18.52
C ARG A 171 16.93 2.21 -19.63
N GLU A 172 18.18 2.30 -19.26
CA GLU A 172 19.27 2.08 -20.20
C GLU A 172 19.28 0.60 -20.63
N ALA A 173 19.63 0.36 -21.91
CA ALA A 173 19.56 -0.97 -22.52
C ALA A 173 20.45 -2.06 -21.85
N GLY A 174 21.28 -1.67 -20.85
CA GLY A 174 22.15 -2.57 -20.09
C GLY A 174 21.58 -3.04 -18.73
N ASP A 175 20.55 -2.38 -18.19
CA ASP A 175 20.04 -2.64 -16.82
C ASP A 175 18.94 -3.73 -16.77
N ALA A 176 18.55 -4.28 -17.89
CA ALA A 176 17.45 -5.25 -17.97
C ALA A 176 17.70 -6.61 -17.27
N ASN A 177 18.89 -6.84 -16.70
CA ASN A 177 19.31 -8.12 -16.12
C ASN A 177 19.50 -8.12 -14.59
N GLN A 178 19.02 -7.12 -13.85
CA GLN A 178 19.21 -7.03 -12.40
C GLN A 178 17.94 -7.35 -11.59
N HIS A 179 17.15 -8.32 -11.99
CA HIS A 179 16.02 -8.86 -11.24
C HIS A 179 16.23 -10.33 -10.93
#